data_bb9f529d742bcd1060910fe1e4ecdf08
#
_entry.id   bb9f529d742bcd1060910fe1e4ecdf08
#
_cell.length_a   1.000
_cell.length_b   1.000
_cell.length_c   1.000
_cell.angle_alpha   90.00
_cell.angle_beta   90.00
_cell.angle_gamma   90.00
#
_symmetry.space_group_name_H-M   'P 1'
#
loop_
_entity.id
_entity.type
_entity.pdbx_description
1 polymer ?
#
loop_
_entity_poly.entity_id
_entity_poly.type
_entity_poly.pdbx_seq_one_letter_code
_entity_poly.pdbx_strand_id
1 'polypeptide(L)'
;MGEPDVTRAAREQRFTALFSECYSPVLAFARRRLEPDAAQDVVAETFLTAWRLLDRITGEPLPWLYRIAGHAVANQCRGQVRRSRLHDRARLLGDDAAPDPADGVIESRLMVEAFNTLGERDREALRLVMWEGLPPKEAAFVLECSPAAFTVRLHRARRRLSHLLGEEHSADSRLTSLQALPERRPFDE
;
A
#
# COMPACT_ATOMS: atom_id res chain seq x y z
N MET A 1 35.59 -18.21 21.08
CA MET A 1 35.44 -17.79 19.68
C MET A 1 34.08 -18.26 19.15
N GLY A 2 32.97 -18.06 19.92
CA GLY A 2 31.62 -18.56 19.61
C GLY A 2 30.49 -17.54 19.66
N GLU A 3 30.68 -16.36 20.23
CA GLU A 3 29.60 -15.37 20.43
C GLU A 3 29.17 -14.62 19.15
N PRO A 4 30.03 -14.21 18.20
CA PRO A 4 29.59 -13.48 17.00
C PRO A 4 28.77 -14.33 16.03
N ASP A 5 28.98 -15.66 16.03
CA ASP A 5 28.31 -16.59 15.11
C ASP A 5 26.88 -16.91 15.55
N VAL A 6 26.61 -17.06 16.84
CA VAL A 6 25.28 -17.28 17.42
C VAL A 6 24.39 -16.07 17.22
N THR A 7 24.94 -14.87 17.39
CA THR A 7 24.20 -13.61 17.19
C THR A 7 23.83 -13.42 15.72
N ARG A 8 24.70 -13.79 14.81
CA ARG A 8 24.47 -13.73 13.37
C ARG A 8 23.39 -14.72 12.94
N ALA A 9 23.49 -15.97 13.38
CA ALA A 9 22.51 -17.01 13.07
C ALA A 9 21.10 -16.64 13.58
N ALA A 10 20.99 -16.13 14.80
CA ALA A 10 19.72 -15.65 15.35
C ALA A 10 19.13 -14.49 14.55
N ARG A 11 19.97 -13.56 14.08
CA ARG A 11 19.54 -12.45 13.22
C ARG A 11 19.05 -12.92 11.85
N GLU A 12 19.77 -13.87 11.23
CA GLU A 12 19.38 -14.48 9.95
C GLU A 12 18.06 -15.24 10.10
N GLN A 13 17.86 -15.99 11.16
CA GLN A 13 16.62 -16.70 11.45
C GLN A 13 15.45 -15.74 11.64
N ARG A 14 15.62 -14.66 12.42
CA ARG A 14 14.61 -13.63 12.62
C ARG A 14 14.22 -12.93 11.30
N PHE A 15 15.21 -12.63 10.45
CA PHE A 15 14.94 -12.04 9.15
C PHE A 15 14.20 -13.00 8.21
N THR A 16 14.58 -14.28 8.20
CA THR A 16 13.91 -15.30 7.38
C THR A 16 12.44 -15.44 7.76
N ALA A 17 12.12 -15.45 9.06
CA ALA A 17 10.73 -15.45 9.53
C ALA A 17 9.98 -14.21 9.05
N LEU A 18 10.54 -13.00 9.29
CA LEU A 18 9.98 -11.75 8.85
C LEU A 18 9.74 -11.71 7.32
N PHE A 19 10.70 -12.22 6.55
CA PHE A 19 10.60 -12.27 5.09
C PHE A 19 9.47 -13.21 4.65
N SER A 20 9.42 -14.44 5.19
CA SER A 20 8.39 -15.42 4.82
C SER A 20 6.98 -14.96 5.17
N GLU A 21 6.79 -14.30 6.31
CA GLU A 21 5.48 -13.81 6.75
C GLU A 21 5.03 -12.54 5.99
N CYS A 22 5.97 -11.65 5.70
CA CYS A 22 5.64 -10.30 5.21
C CYS A 22 5.84 -10.11 3.70
N TYR A 23 6.47 -11.06 2.99
CA TYR A 23 6.76 -10.91 1.56
C TYR A 23 5.49 -10.69 0.72
N SER A 24 4.50 -11.57 0.85
CA SER A 24 3.26 -11.48 0.08
C SER A 24 2.46 -10.20 0.35
N PRO A 25 2.25 -9.78 1.61
CA PRO A 25 1.62 -8.50 1.91
C PRO A 25 2.37 -7.29 1.32
N VAL A 26 3.70 -7.24 1.46
CA VAL A 26 4.53 -6.13 0.92
C VAL A 26 4.51 -6.11 -0.60
N LEU A 27 4.54 -7.27 -1.26
CA LEU A 27 4.42 -7.35 -2.71
C LEU A 27 3.04 -6.88 -3.19
N ALA A 28 1.98 -7.29 -2.52
CA ALA A 28 0.62 -6.83 -2.81
C ALA A 28 0.49 -5.31 -2.62
N PHE A 29 1.07 -4.76 -1.56
CA PHE A 29 1.14 -3.32 -1.33
C PHE A 29 1.82 -2.59 -2.50
N ALA A 30 2.98 -3.08 -2.96
CA ALA A 30 3.73 -2.46 -4.05
C ALA A 30 2.99 -2.57 -5.39
N ARG A 31 2.41 -3.74 -5.72
CA ARG A 31 1.65 -3.99 -6.97
C ARG A 31 0.38 -3.15 -7.11
N ARG A 32 -0.23 -2.73 -6.01
CA ARG A 32 -1.37 -1.80 -6.04
C ARG A 32 -0.98 -0.36 -6.37
N ARG A 33 0.30 -0.07 -6.47
CA ARG A 33 0.86 1.30 -6.65
C ARG A 33 1.76 1.44 -7.85
N LEU A 34 2.31 0.34 -8.34
CA LEU A 34 3.34 0.31 -9.38
C LEU A 34 3.13 -0.88 -10.32
N GLU A 35 3.68 -0.75 -11.52
CA GLU A 35 3.83 -1.86 -12.47
C GLU A 35 4.65 -3.02 -11.88
N PRO A 36 4.45 -4.27 -12.38
CA PRO A 36 5.02 -5.48 -11.77
C PRO A 36 6.53 -5.43 -11.51
N ASP A 37 7.32 -4.96 -12.46
CA ASP A 37 8.78 -4.90 -12.35
C ASP A 37 9.22 -3.88 -11.30
N ALA A 38 8.65 -2.67 -11.34
CA ALA A 38 8.91 -1.64 -10.35
C ALA A 38 8.44 -2.04 -8.94
N ALA A 39 7.36 -2.83 -8.84
CA ALA A 39 6.90 -3.38 -7.58
C ALA A 39 7.90 -4.38 -6.98
N GLN A 40 8.52 -5.21 -7.81
CA GLN A 40 9.57 -6.14 -7.37
C GLN A 40 10.81 -5.41 -6.85
N ASP A 41 11.24 -4.36 -7.54
CA ASP A 41 12.35 -3.52 -7.10
C ASP A 41 12.08 -2.88 -5.73
N VAL A 42 10.87 -2.35 -5.52
CA VAL A 42 10.43 -1.80 -4.23
C VAL A 42 10.45 -2.85 -3.13
N VAL A 43 9.99 -4.07 -3.41
CA VAL A 43 10.04 -5.18 -2.44
C VAL A 43 11.48 -5.49 -2.05
N ALA A 44 12.38 -5.63 -3.04
CA ALA A 44 13.79 -5.90 -2.79
C ALA A 44 14.44 -4.79 -1.94
N GLU A 45 14.21 -3.51 -2.28
CA GLU A 45 14.71 -2.35 -1.52
C GLU A 45 14.14 -2.34 -0.08
N THR A 46 12.86 -2.68 0.08
CA THR A 46 12.19 -2.74 1.39
C THR A 46 12.85 -3.77 2.28
N PHE A 47 13.06 -4.99 1.80
CA PHE A 47 13.66 -6.05 2.61
C PHE A 47 15.16 -5.87 2.83
N LEU A 48 15.90 -5.28 1.90
CA LEU A 48 17.29 -4.85 2.13
C LEU A 48 17.38 -3.81 3.26
N THR A 49 16.45 -2.86 3.28
CA THR A 49 16.37 -1.87 4.35
C THR A 49 15.95 -2.50 5.67
N ALA A 50 14.98 -3.43 5.63
CA ALA A 50 14.57 -4.20 6.80
C ALA A 50 15.72 -5.01 7.40
N TRP A 51 16.55 -5.66 6.58
CA TRP A 51 17.74 -6.36 7.02
C TRP A 51 18.72 -5.44 7.76
N ARG A 52 18.98 -4.24 7.20
CA ARG A 52 19.89 -3.26 7.82
C ARG A 52 19.38 -2.73 9.16
N LEU A 53 18.07 -2.61 9.30
CA LEU A 53 17.41 -1.99 10.44
C LEU A 53 16.64 -3.01 11.30
N LEU A 54 16.93 -4.31 11.17
CA LEU A 54 16.16 -5.40 11.77
C LEU A 54 15.99 -5.23 13.29
N ASP A 55 17.03 -4.75 13.98
CA ASP A 55 17.03 -4.57 15.41
C ASP A 55 16.16 -3.38 15.88
N ARG A 56 15.77 -2.51 14.94
CA ARG A 56 14.87 -1.35 15.18
C ARG A 56 13.40 -1.69 14.94
N ILE A 57 13.12 -2.85 14.32
CA ILE A 57 11.75 -3.31 14.11
C ILE A 57 11.24 -3.87 15.43
N THR A 58 10.34 -3.12 16.08
CA THR A 58 9.68 -3.52 17.32
C THR A 58 8.17 -3.59 17.12
N GLY A 59 7.51 -4.57 17.72
CA GLY A 59 6.07 -4.80 17.56
C GLY A 59 5.71 -5.40 16.19
N GLU A 60 4.53 -5.05 15.69
CA GLU A 60 4.02 -5.56 14.40
C GLU A 60 4.89 -5.08 13.24
N PRO A 61 5.46 -6.00 12.44
CA PRO A 61 6.42 -5.63 11.41
C PRO A 61 5.77 -4.99 10.16
N LEU A 62 4.52 -5.34 9.81
CA LEU A 62 3.89 -4.90 8.56
C LEU A 62 3.75 -3.38 8.45
N PRO A 63 3.25 -2.63 9.45
CA PRO A 63 3.19 -1.17 9.36
C PRO A 63 4.55 -0.53 9.12
N TRP A 64 5.59 -1.10 9.72
CA TRP A 64 6.96 -0.62 9.55
C TRP A 64 7.49 -0.90 8.14
N LEU A 65 7.24 -2.09 7.60
CA LEU A 65 7.59 -2.45 6.22
C LEU A 65 6.81 -1.62 5.20
N TYR A 66 5.52 -1.39 5.41
CA TYR A 66 4.71 -0.54 4.54
C TYR A 66 5.20 0.91 4.53
N ARG A 67 5.69 1.43 5.65
CA ARG A 67 6.31 2.75 5.68
C ARG A 67 7.55 2.81 4.80
N ILE A 68 8.45 1.82 4.88
CA ILE A 68 9.64 1.75 4.01
C ILE A 68 9.23 1.59 2.55
N ALA A 69 8.33 0.65 2.26
CA ALA A 69 7.82 0.44 0.91
C ALA A 69 7.15 1.71 0.35
N GLY A 70 6.41 2.46 1.17
CA GLY A 70 5.81 3.74 0.79
C GLY A 70 6.85 4.79 0.36
N HIS A 71 7.97 4.87 1.07
CA HIS A 71 9.09 5.74 0.66
C HIS A 71 9.72 5.29 -0.66
N ALA A 72 9.93 3.99 -0.84
CA ALA A 72 10.48 3.43 -2.07
C ALA A 72 9.52 3.65 -3.27
N VAL A 73 8.21 3.43 -3.10
CA VAL A 73 7.17 3.77 -4.09
C VAL A 73 7.23 5.24 -4.47
N ALA A 74 7.26 6.15 -3.49
CA ALA A 74 7.34 7.58 -3.75
C ALA A 74 8.61 7.97 -4.52
N ASN A 75 9.73 7.29 -4.28
CA ASN A 75 10.98 7.49 -5.02
C ASN A 75 10.85 7.04 -6.47
N GLN A 76 10.27 5.84 -6.71
CA GLN A 76 10.00 5.31 -8.05
C GLN A 76 9.09 6.24 -8.85
N CYS A 77 7.97 6.69 -8.28
CA CYS A 77 7.06 7.63 -8.94
C CYS A 77 7.76 8.95 -9.31
N ARG A 78 8.57 9.51 -8.41
CA ARG A 78 9.36 10.72 -8.72
C ARG A 78 10.38 10.49 -9.83
N GLY A 79 10.99 9.31 -9.87
CA GLY A 79 11.91 8.88 -10.92
C GLY A 79 11.23 8.75 -12.28
N GLN A 80 10.03 8.17 -12.31
CA GLN A 80 9.21 8.04 -13.53
C GLN A 80 8.78 9.42 -14.06
N VAL A 81 8.25 10.31 -13.21
CA VAL A 81 7.86 11.66 -13.62
C VAL A 81 9.04 12.44 -14.19
N ARG A 82 10.24 12.28 -13.64
CA ARG A 82 11.46 12.92 -14.22
C ARG A 82 11.83 12.32 -15.58
N ARG A 83 11.74 11.00 -15.74
CA ARG A 83 11.98 10.29 -17.01
C ARG A 83 10.92 10.64 -18.07
N SER A 84 9.65 10.68 -17.70
CA SER A 84 8.54 11.08 -18.56
C SER A 84 8.75 12.52 -19.06
N ARG A 85 9.02 13.48 -18.18
CA ARG A 85 9.32 14.88 -18.58
C ARG A 85 10.52 15.02 -19.53
N LEU A 86 11.49 14.12 -19.44
CA LEU A 86 12.62 14.06 -20.39
C LEU A 86 12.20 13.41 -21.71
N HIS A 87 11.28 12.40 -21.67
CA HIS A 87 10.73 11.74 -22.85
C HIS A 87 9.63 12.57 -23.53
N ASP A 88 8.78 13.30 -22.78
CA ASP A 88 7.73 14.18 -23.33
C ASP A 88 8.32 15.38 -24.07
N ARG A 89 9.56 15.74 -23.80
CA ARG A 89 10.34 16.63 -24.68
C ARG A 89 10.74 15.98 -26.01
N ALA A 90 10.65 14.63 -26.11
CA ALA A 90 11.04 13.86 -27.30
C ALA A 90 9.85 13.15 -27.99
N ARG A 91 8.68 13.08 -27.36
CA ARG A 91 7.48 12.41 -27.91
C ARG A 91 6.20 13.13 -27.51
N LEU A 92 5.65 13.88 -28.45
CA LEU A 92 4.23 14.13 -28.56
C LEU A 92 3.64 12.87 -29.24
N LEU A 93 2.62 12.24 -28.60
CA LEU A 93 1.78 11.12 -29.06
C LEU A 93 2.13 9.74 -28.46
N GLY A 94 1.19 9.21 -27.70
CA GLY A 94 1.18 7.83 -27.23
C GLY A 94 0.08 7.55 -26.22
N ASP A 95 -0.91 6.87 -26.69
CA ASP A 95 -2.20 6.48 -26.11
C ASP A 95 -2.04 5.44 -24.98
N ASP A 96 -2.69 5.66 -23.83
CA ASP A 96 -2.80 4.68 -22.76
C ASP A 96 -4.02 3.79 -23.00
N ALA A 97 -3.79 2.56 -23.43
CA ALA A 97 -4.83 1.55 -23.61
C ALA A 97 -5.28 0.96 -22.27
N ALA A 98 -6.54 1.17 -21.90
CA ALA A 98 -7.21 0.48 -20.81
C ALA A 98 -7.72 -0.89 -21.27
N PRO A 99 -7.68 -1.95 -20.44
CA PRO A 99 -8.24 -3.26 -20.78
C PRO A 99 -9.78 -3.24 -20.72
N ASP A 100 -10.40 -3.97 -21.68
CA ASP A 100 -11.83 -4.12 -21.92
C ASP A 100 -12.48 -5.10 -20.92
N PRO A 101 -13.65 -4.83 -20.32
CA PRO A 101 -14.28 -5.68 -19.34
C PRO A 101 -15.69 -6.17 -19.65
N ALA A 102 -16.02 -7.38 -19.20
CA ALA A 102 -17.32 -8.04 -19.26
C ALA A 102 -18.21 -7.76 -18.00
N ASP A 103 -19.52 -7.98 -18.16
CA ASP A 103 -20.70 -7.50 -17.40
C ASP A 103 -20.82 -7.65 -15.86
N GLY A 104 -19.84 -7.82 -15.08
CA GLY A 104 -19.86 -7.56 -13.63
C GLY A 104 -19.15 -6.24 -13.26
N VAL A 105 -18.87 -5.45 -14.25
CA VAL A 105 -17.76 -4.53 -14.40
C VAL A 105 -18.18 -3.06 -14.31
N ILE A 106 -19.46 -2.72 -14.47
CA ILE A 106 -19.88 -1.30 -14.48
C ILE A 106 -19.74 -0.67 -13.09
N GLU A 107 -20.19 -1.35 -12.02
CA GLU A 107 -20.00 -0.86 -10.65
C GLU A 107 -18.51 -0.83 -10.25
N SER A 108 -17.75 -1.85 -10.68
CA SER A 108 -16.31 -1.92 -10.47
C SER A 108 -15.57 -0.81 -11.23
N ARG A 109 -16.02 -0.47 -12.43
CA ARG A 109 -15.42 0.58 -13.27
C ARG A 109 -15.70 1.97 -12.71
N LEU A 110 -16.94 2.25 -12.33
CA LEU A 110 -17.32 3.51 -11.65
C LEU A 110 -16.55 3.69 -10.33
N MET A 111 -16.37 2.61 -9.56
CA MET A 111 -15.56 2.64 -8.34
C MET A 111 -14.10 2.97 -8.63
N VAL A 112 -13.49 2.35 -9.65
CA VAL A 112 -12.10 2.62 -10.06
C VAL A 112 -11.94 4.05 -10.54
N GLU A 113 -12.86 4.55 -11.37
CA GLU A 113 -12.83 5.92 -11.87
C GLU A 113 -13.00 6.94 -10.73
N ALA A 114 -13.98 6.75 -9.85
CA ALA A 114 -14.19 7.59 -8.68
C ALA A 114 -12.96 7.58 -7.75
N PHE A 115 -12.38 6.40 -7.52
CA PHE A 115 -11.18 6.26 -6.71
C PHE A 115 -9.96 6.97 -7.34
N ASN A 116 -9.79 6.88 -8.66
CA ASN A 116 -8.71 7.54 -9.39
C ASN A 116 -8.85 9.07 -9.43
N THR A 117 -10.08 9.59 -9.33
CA THR A 117 -10.34 11.03 -9.25
C THR A 117 -9.93 11.62 -7.90
N LEU A 118 -9.81 10.81 -6.85
CA LEU A 118 -9.35 11.27 -5.54
C LEU A 118 -7.89 11.73 -5.59
N GLY A 119 -7.55 12.73 -4.80
CA GLY A 119 -6.17 13.15 -4.60
C GLY A 119 -5.33 12.01 -3.99
N GLU A 120 -4.03 11.94 -4.35
CA GLU A 120 -3.14 10.83 -3.96
C GLU A 120 -3.12 10.56 -2.45
N ARG A 121 -3.12 11.61 -1.62
CA ARG A 121 -3.15 11.47 -0.15
C ARG A 121 -4.44 10.84 0.38
N ASP A 122 -5.57 11.10 -0.28
CA ASP A 122 -6.87 10.55 0.08
C ASP A 122 -6.95 9.08 -0.38
N ARG A 123 -6.49 8.79 -1.60
CA ARG A 123 -6.36 7.42 -2.11
C ARG A 123 -5.49 6.55 -1.21
N GLU A 124 -4.34 7.07 -0.80
CA GLU A 124 -3.42 6.32 0.05
C GLU A 124 -4.01 6.04 1.43
N ALA A 125 -4.73 6.99 2.03
CA ALA A 125 -5.42 6.75 3.29
C ALA A 125 -6.48 5.65 3.18
N LEU A 126 -7.22 5.61 2.07
CA LEU A 126 -8.20 4.55 1.79
C LEU A 126 -7.51 3.20 1.54
N ARG A 127 -6.44 3.16 0.74
CA ARG A 127 -5.68 1.93 0.47
C ARG A 127 -5.21 1.26 1.77
N LEU A 128 -4.61 2.02 2.67
CA LEU A 128 -4.06 1.48 3.91
C LEU A 128 -5.12 0.85 4.81
N VAL A 129 -6.33 1.38 4.82
CA VAL A 129 -7.42 0.84 5.65
C VAL A 129 -8.18 -0.27 4.92
N MET A 130 -8.49 -0.10 3.64
CA MET A 130 -9.39 -1.01 2.91
C MET A 130 -8.67 -2.25 2.36
N TRP A 131 -7.44 -2.10 1.88
CA TRP A 131 -6.68 -3.21 1.29
C TRP A 131 -5.58 -3.76 2.19
N GLU A 132 -4.89 -2.89 2.94
CA GLU A 132 -3.87 -3.35 3.87
C GLU A 132 -4.46 -3.72 5.25
N GLY A 133 -5.74 -3.37 5.51
CA GLY A 133 -6.43 -3.70 6.75
C GLY A 133 -5.85 -3.03 7.99
N LEU A 134 -5.09 -1.93 7.84
CA LEU A 134 -4.45 -1.28 8.96
C LEU A 134 -5.45 -0.49 9.82
N PRO A 135 -5.39 -0.62 11.14
CA PRO A 135 -6.09 0.28 12.03
C PRO A 135 -5.59 1.72 11.86
N PRO A 136 -6.43 2.74 12.13
CA PRO A 136 -6.08 4.15 11.89
C PRO A 136 -4.76 4.62 12.52
N LYS A 137 -4.40 4.08 13.68
CA LYS A 137 -3.13 4.39 14.36
C LYS A 137 -1.91 3.93 13.56
N GLU A 138 -1.96 2.72 13.02
CA GLU A 138 -0.88 2.14 12.22
C GLU A 138 -0.80 2.78 10.84
N ALA A 139 -1.95 3.03 10.19
CA ALA A 139 -2.01 3.77 8.93
C ALA A 139 -1.45 5.20 9.07
N ALA A 140 -1.71 5.87 10.20
CA ALA A 140 -1.11 7.16 10.52
C ALA A 140 0.42 7.07 10.66
N PHE A 141 0.93 6.00 11.28
CA PHE A 141 2.36 5.73 11.38
C PHE A 141 2.99 5.53 9.99
N VAL A 142 2.33 4.77 9.09
CA VAL A 142 2.79 4.57 7.71
C VAL A 142 2.87 5.89 6.95
N LEU A 143 1.88 6.78 7.13
CA LEU A 143 1.83 8.10 6.45
C LEU A 143 2.58 9.22 7.21
N GLU A 144 3.29 8.89 8.26
CA GLU A 144 4.06 9.85 9.06
C GLU A 144 3.24 11.07 9.53
N CYS A 145 2.00 10.83 9.95
CA CYS A 145 1.11 11.88 10.46
C CYS A 145 0.51 11.49 11.81
N SER A 146 -0.12 12.46 12.49
CA SER A 146 -0.82 12.16 13.73
C SER A 146 -2.07 11.30 13.47
N PRO A 147 -2.46 10.42 14.42
CA PRO A 147 -3.70 9.65 14.30
C PRO A 147 -4.95 10.52 14.08
N ALA A 148 -5.01 11.69 14.72
CA ALA A 148 -6.10 12.64 14.53
C ALA A 148 -6.14 13.20 13.10
N ALA A 149 -4.97 13.59 12.54
CA ALA A 149 -4.87 14.07 11.16
C ALA A 149 -5.25 12.98 10.16
N PHE A 150 -4.84 11.73 10.41
CA PHE A 150 -5.21 10.58 9.60
C PHE A 150 -6.73 10.35 9.61
N THR A 151 -7.35 10.31 10.79
CA THR A 151 -8.79 10.10 10.95
C THR A 151 -9.60 11.15 10.19
N VAL A 152 -9.24 12.42 10.30
CA VAL A 152 -9.89 13.51 9.56
C VAL A 152 -9.72 13.32 8.05
N ARG A 153 -8.52 12.95 7.60
CA ARG A 153 -8.25 12.67 6.17
C ARG A 153 -9.07 11.50 5.67
N LEU A 154 -9.08 10.39 6.39
CA LEU A 154 -9.84 9.18 6.04
C LEU A 154 -11.34 9.49 5.92
N HIS A 155 -11.90 10.24 6.89
CA HIS A 155 -13.30 10.65 6.85
C HIS A 155 -13.61 11.50 5.60
N ARG A 156 -12.76 12.48 5.29
CA ARG A 156 -12.92 13.32 4.09
C ARG A 156 -12.79 12.49 2.80
N ALA A 157 -11.83 11.58 2.76
CA ALA A 157 -11.62 10.70 1.60
C ALA A 157 -12.84 9.80 1.35
N ARG A 158 -13.39 9.18 2.40
CA ARG A 158 -14.63 8.38 2.33
C ARG A 158 -15.79 9.21 1.81
N ARG A 159 -16.01 10.39 2.38
CA ARG A 159 -17.10 11.29 1.97
C ARG A 159 -16.97 11.72 0.49
N ARG A 160 -15.76 12.04 0.03
CA ARG A 160 -15.53 12.38 -1.39
C ARG A 160 -15.81 11.20 -2.30
N LEU A 161 -15.35 10.01 -1.93
CA LEU A 161 -15.59 8.79 -2.70
C LEU A 161 -17.09 8.51 -2.83
N SER A 162 -17.83 8.57 -1.72
CA SER A 162 -19.29 8.38 -1.73
C SER A 162 -20.01 9.41 -2.61
N HIS A 163 -19.59 10.66 -2.57
CA HIS A 163 -20.16 11.71 -3.41
C HIS A 163 -19.92 11.45 -4.91
N LEU A 164 -18.69 10.99 -5.27
CA LEU A 164 -18.35 10.64 -6.65
C LEU A 164 -19.12 9.42 -7.15
N LEU A 165 -19.55 8.53 -6.26
CA LEU A 165 -20.37 7.36 -6.58
C LEU A 165 -21.88 7.66 -6.62
N GLY A 166 -22.30 8.93 -6.43
CA GLY A 166 -23.70 9.31 -6.40
C GLY A 166 -24.47 8.88 -5.15
N GLU A 167 -23.76 8.46 -4.10
CA GLU A 167 -24.34 7.95 -2.85
C GLU A 167 -24.39 9.04 -1.76
N GLU A 168 -25.29 10.01 -1.90
CA GLU A 168 -25.44 11.07 -0.89
C GLU A 168 -25.99 10.57 0.48
N HIS A 169 -26.50 9.33 0.57
CA HIS A 169 -27.23 8.87 1.76
C HIS A 169 -26.75 7.54 2.38
N SER A 170 -25.71 6.87 1.89
CA SER A 170 -25.35 5.53 2.36
C SER A 170 -23.86 5.30 2.63
N ALA A 171 -23.08 6.36 2.81
CA ALA A 171 -21.61 6.31 2.89
C ALA A 171 -21.08 5.46 4.06
N ASP A 172 -21.79 5.39 5.18
CA ASP A 172 -21.33 4.70 6.38
C ASP A 172 -21.67 3.21 6.36
N SER A 173 -22.81 2.82 5.77
CA SER A 173 -23.31 1.45 5.80
C SER A 173 -22.60 0.52 4.81
N ARG A 174 -22.26 0.97 3.60
CA ARG A 174 -21.60 0.13 2.58
C ARG A 174 -20.08 0.03 2.77
N LEU A 175 -19.44 1.09 3.23
CA LEU A 175 -18.02 1.05 3.59
C LEU A 175 -17.77 0.21 4.86
N THR A 176 -18.75 0.13 5.76
CA THR A 176 -18.74 -0.77 6.92
C THR A 176 -18.92 -2.24 6.48
N SER A 177 -19.71 -2.48 5.44
CA SER A 177 -19.87 -3.85 4.86
C SER A 177 -18.61 -4.36 4.18
N LEU A 178 -17.77 -3.48 3.62
CA LEU A 178 -16.45 -3.84 3.09
C LEU A 178 -15.38 -4.09 4.18
N GLN A 179 -15.61 -3.59 5.39
CA GLN A 179 -14.79 -3.90 6.58
C GLN A 179 -15.13 -5.24 7.22
N ALA A 180 -16.29 -5.82 6.91
CA ALA A 180 -16.70 -7.15 7.33
C ALA A 180 -16.16 -8.27 6.41
N LEU A 181 -14.93 -8.14 5.90
CA LEU A 181 -14.18 -9.28 5.40
C LEU A 181 -13.82 -10.18 6.60
N PRO A 182 -14.06 -11.49 6.53
CA PRO A 182 -13.91 -12.39 7.65
C PRO A 182 -12.49 -12.31 8.21
N GLU A 183 -12.41 -12.27 9.53
CA GLU A 183 -11.18 -12.49 10.28
C GLU A 183 -10.41 -13.65 9.65
N ARG A 184 -9.16 -13.43 9.34
CA ARG A 184 -8.23 -14.47 8.89
C ARG A 184 -8.30 -15.59 9.91
N ARG A 185 -8.91 -16.72 9.53
CA ARG A 185 -8.73 -17.94 10.29
C ARG A 185 -7.23 -18.24 10.33
N PRO A 186 -6.66 -18.53 11.48
CA PRO A 186 -5.32 -19.09 11.54
C PRO A 186 -5.33 -20.35 10.69
N PHE A 187 -4.32 -20.53 9.85
CA PHE A 187 -4.06 -21.79 9.16
C PHE A 187 -3.78 -22.82 10.26
N ASP A 188 -4.77 -23.66 10.57
CA ASP A 188 -4.56 -24.92 11.25
C ASP A 188 -4.18 -25.94 10.19
N GLU A 189 -2.95 -26.49 10.41
CA GLU A 189 -2.29 -27.68 9.85
C GLU A 189 -2.24 -27.86 8.32
#